data_4d7eaf05cee8874e2369fad829f725ed
#
_entry.id   4d7eaf05cee8874e2369fad829f725ed
#
_cell.length_a   1.000
_cell.length_b   1.000
_cell.length_c   1.000
_cell.angle_alpha   90.00
_cell.angle_beta   90.00
_cell.angle_gamma   90.00
#
_symmetry.space_group_name_H-M   'P 1'
#
loop_
_entity.id
_entity.type
_entity.pdbx_description
1 polymer ?
#
loop_
_entity_poly.entity_id
_entity_poly.type
_entity_poly.pdbx_seq_one_letter_code
_entity_poly.pdbx_strand_id
1 'polypeptide(L)'
;EDFMGKKAKIEYFKFQRDRAAQRAKAREEAAKAGAGEGAAGLKMELLEAQGGACLYTGEALAPTSLDDYVIDHIVPRAKGGPDSALNYVLTTRRANDDKADRTPHEWLSATNGWDAYVERVKKRTTALRNKKASLLVSPEAETLVQRYTAL
;
A
#
# COMPACT_ATOMS: atom_id res chain seq x y z
N GLU A 1 -21.81 10.00 8.87
CA GLU A 1 -21.44 11.08 9.75
C GLU A 1 -20.37 11.96 9.16
N ASP A 2 -20.56 13.24 9.35
CA ASP A 2 -19.76 14.24 8.67
C ASP A 2 -18.72 14.84 9.62
N PHE A 3 -17.57 14.23 9.68
CA PHE A 3 -16.47 14.71 10.52
C PHE A 3 -15.61 15.77 9.82
N MET A 4 -15.91 16.09 8.55
CA MET A 4 -15.27 17.19 7.84
C MET A 4 -16.26 18.30 7.58
N GLY A 5 -15.88 19.54 7.84
CA GLY A 5 -16.69 20.68 7.48
C GLY A 5 -16.77 20.86 5.97
N LYS A 6 -17.71 21.67 5.53
CA LYS A 6 -17.95 21.93 4.10
C LYS A 6 -16.69 22.37 3.36
N LYS A 7 -15.93 23.28 3.95
CA LYS A 7 -14.68 23.77 3.35
C LYS A 7 -13.64 22.65 3.24
N ALA A 8 -13.51 21.85 4.28
CA ALA A 8 -12.57 20.74 4.28
C ALA A 8 -12.93 19.68 3.25
N LYS A 9 -14.22 19.44 3.01
CA LYS A 9 -14.68 18.53 1.97
C LYS A 9 -14.32 19.01 0.58
N ILE A 10 -14.49 20.29 0.31
CA ILE A 10 -14.15 20.90 -0.98
C ILE A 10 -12.65 20.73 -1.23
N GLU A 11 -11.83 21.00 -0.21
CA GLU A 11 -10.38 20.83 -0.32
C GLU A 11 -9.98 19.37 -0.51
N TYR A 12 -10.64 18.47 0.18
CA TYR A 12 -10.40 17.04 0.03
C TYR A 12 -10.69 16.55 -1.39
N PHE A 13 -11.85 16.92 -1.95
CA PHE A 13 -12.21 16.51 -3.31
C PHE A 13 -11.28 17.14 -4.35
N LYS A 14 -10.88 18.38 -4.16
CA LYS A 14 -9.90 19.03 -5.01
C LYS A 14 -8.56 18.26 -4.97
N PHE A 15 -8.12 17.90 -3.78
CA PHE A 15 -6.90 17.12 -3.59
C PHE A 15 -6.96 15.77 -4.30
N GLN A 16 -8.08 15.05 -4.17
CA GLN A 16 -8.27 13.76 -4.84
C GLN A 16 -8.23 13.92 -6.37
N ARG A 17 -8.83 14.95 -6.90
CA ARG A 17 -8.83 15.25 -8.33
C ARG A 17 -7.41 15.55 -8.83
N ASP A 18 -6.67 16.36 -8.08
CA ASP A 18 -5.30 16.71 -8.42
C ASP A 18 -4.39 15.48 -8.40
N ARG A 19 -4.61 14.59 -7.43
CA ARG A 19 -3.88 13.33 -7.35
C ARG A 19 -4.16 12.41 -8.51
N ALA A 20 -5.41 12.34 -8.95
CA ALA A 20 -5.78 11.54 -10.12
C ALA A 20 -5.07 12.04 -11.37
N ALA A 21 -4.99 13.35 -11.54
CA ALA A 21 -4.29 13.97 -12.67
C ALA A 21 -2.78 13.70 -12.60
N GLN A 22 -2.19 13.79 -11.41
CA GLN A 22 -0.78 13.48 -11.21
C GLN A 22 -0.46 12.02 -11.50
N ARG A 23 -1.35 11.14 -11.08
CA ARG A 23 -1.22 9.69 -11.31
C ARG A 23 -1.23 9.37 -12.80
N ALA A 24 -2.18 9.95 -13.53
CA ALA A 24 -2.27 9.76 -14.97
C ALA A 24 -1.03 10.27 -15.68
N LYS A 25 -0.52 11.43 -15.27
CA LYS A 25 0.69 12.02 -15.82
C LYS A 25 1.91 11.15 -15.54
N ALA A 26 2.02 10.66 -14.31
CA ALA A 26 3.15 9.80 -13.92
C ALA A 26 3.18 8.51 -14.73
N ARG A 27 2.01 7.91 -14.98
CA ARG A 27 1.92 6.70 -15.82
C ARG A 27 2.33 6.98 -17.25
N GLU A 28 1.91 8.10 -17.79
CA GLU A 28 2.24 8.50 -19.14
C GLU A 28 3.75 8.70 -19.29
N GLU A 29 4.37 9.39 -18.36
CA GLU A 29 5.81 9.60 -18.33
C GLU A 29 6.58 8.29 -18.17
N ALA A 30 6.08 7.42 -17.30
CA ALA A 30 6.66 6.10 -17.08
C ALA A 30 6.65 5.25 -18.34
N ALA A 31 5.56 5.29 -19.10
CA ALA A 31 5.45 4.56 -20.36
C ALA A 31 6.47 5.04 -21.38
N LYS A 32 6.81 6.33 -21.36
CA LYS A 32 7.82 6.91 -22.27
C LYS A 32 9.25 6.61 -21.84
N ALA A 33 9.48 6.55 -20.54
CA ALA A 33 10.84 6.45 -19.97
C ALA A 33 11.30 5.02 -19.69
N GLY A 34 10.36 4.06 -19.65
CA GLY A 34 10.68 2.67 -19.39
C GLY A 34 10.34 2.23 -17.97
N ALA A 35 10.64 0.98 -17.66
CA ALA A 35 10.15 0.29 -16.46
C ALA A 35 10.55 0.94 -15.13
N GLY A 36 11.70 1.60 -15.06
CA GLY A 36 12.16 2.24 -13.83
C GLY A 36 11.28 3.41 -13.38
N GLU A 37 10.62 4.05 -14.32
CA GLU A 37 9.76 5.21 -14.06
C GLU A 37 8.32 4.81 -13.72
N GLY A 38 7.95 3.58 -13.99
CA GLY A 38 6.61 3.05 -13.70
C GLY A 38 6.25 3.07 -12.22
N ALA A 39 7.27 3.10 -11.36
CA ALA A 39 7.07 3.10 -9.92
C ALA A 39 6.31 4.33 -9.41
N ALA A 40 6.47 5.49 -10.05
CA ALA A 40 5.78 6.70 -9.61
C ALA A 40 4.26 6.57 -9.67
N GLY A 41 3.74 6.06 -10.79
CA GLY A 41 2.29 5.84 -10.93
C GLY A 41 1.78 4.77 -9.98
N LEU A 42 2.52 3.70 -9.83
CA LEU A 42 2.16 2.63 -8.90
C LEU A 42 2.15 3.12 -7.46
N LYS A 43 3.13 3.91 -7.06
CA LYS A 43 3.18 4.47 -5.71
C LYS A 43 1.95 5.32 -5.41
N MET A 44 1.49 6.13 -6.37
CA MET A 44 0.28 6.94 -6.20
C MET A 44 -0.96 6.07 -6.04
N GLU A 45 -1.09 5.00 -6.81
CA GLU A 45 -2.21 4.08 -6.69
C GLU A 45 -2.23 3.40 -5.33
N LEU A 46 -1.06 2.94 -4.88
CA LEU A 46 -0.94 2.30 -3.58
C LEU A 46 -1.28 3.27 -2.45
N LEU A 47 -0.77 4.49 -2.53
CA LEU A 47 -1.04 5.52 -1.54
C LEU A 47 -2.55 5.79 -1.42
N GLU A 48 -3.23 5.92 -2.55
CA GLU A 48 -4.66 6.17 -2.59
C GLU A 48 -5.45 5.00 -1.99
N ALA A 49 -5.12 3.78 -2.36
CA ALA A 49 -5.78 2.60 -1.82
C ALA A 49 -5.58 2.48 -0.31
N GLN A 50 -4.42 2.92 0.18
CA GLN A 50 -4.08 2.88 1.60
C GLN A 50 -4.63 4.06 2.39
N GLY A 51 -5.32 4.99 1.74
CA GLY A 51 -5.88 6.14 2.42
C GLY A 51 -4.86 7.16 2.90
N GLY A 52 -3.72 7.24 2.24
CA GLY A 52 -2.68 8.21 2.56
C GLY A 52 -1.82 7.84 3.76
N ALA A 53 -1.79 6.57 4.13
CA ALA A 53 -1.02 6.12 5.29
C ALA A 53 -0.36 4.75 5.04
N CYS A 54 0.71 4.49 5.76
CA CYS A 54 1.33 3.18 5.80
C CYS A 54 0.42 2.22 6.58
N LEU A 55 0.05 1.11 5.95
CA LEU A 55 -0.80 0.13 6.62
C LEU A 55 -0.09 -0.53 7.80
N TYR A 56 1.20 -0.76 7.68
CA TYR A 56 1.98 -1.44 8.72
C TYR A 56 2.10 -0.63 10.02
N THR A 57 2.32 0.65 9.91
CA THR A 57 2.61 1.51 11.07
C THR A 57 1.53 2.53 11.39
N GLY A 58 0.66 2.83 10.44
CA GLY A 58 -0.32 3.90 10.56
C GLY A 58 0.23 5.29 10.29
N GLU A 59 1.52 5.40 9.98
CA GLU A 59 2.15 6.69 9.71
C GLU A 59 1.59 7.32 8.44
N ALA A 60 1.29 8.62 8.48
CA ALA A 60 0.82 9.34 7.31
C ALA A 60 1.92 9.42 6.26
N LEU A 61 1.55 9.22 5.00
CA LEU A 61 2.46 9.29 3.86
C LEU A 61 2.07 10.49 3.00
N ALA A 62 3.01 11.40 2.78
CA ALA A 62 2.74 12.60 2.01
C ALA A 62 2.81 12.32 0.50
N PRO A 63 1.79 12.69 -0.27
CA PRO A 63 1.80 12.46 -1.73
C PRO A 63 2.88 13.26 -2.44
N THR A 64 3.42 14.29 -1.82
CA THR A 64 4.51 15.10 -2.37
C THR A 64 5.89 14.52 -2.10
N SER A 65 5.97 13.44 -1.32
CA SER A 65 7.23 12.82 -0.90
C SER A 65 7.34 11.37 -1.35
N LEU A 66 6.71 11.01 -2.47
CA LEU A 66 6.69 9.61 -2.94
C LEU A 66 8.07 9.01 -3.14
N ASP A 67 9.05 9.83 -3.52
CA ASP A 67 10.42 9.35 -3.72
C ASP A 67 11.07 8.86 -2.42
N ASP A 68 10.55 9.29 -1.28
CA ASP A 68 11.06 8.89 0.03
C ASP A 68 10.50 7.54 0.49
N TYR A 69 9.46 7.04 -0.18
CA TYR A 69 8.80 5.80 0.19
C TYR A 69 9.18 4.67 -0.75
N VAL A 70 9.00 3.45 -0.27
CA VAL A 70 9.34 2.25 -1.04
C VAL A 70 8.12 1.36 -1.23
N ILE A 71 8.15 0.57 -2.30
CA ILE A 71 7.16 -0.47 -2.55
C ILE A 71 7.67 -1.74 -1.90
N ASP A 72 6.91 -2.26 -0.95
CA ASP A 72 7.26 -3.47 -0.24
C ASP A 72 6.45 -4.66 -0.76
N HIS A 73 7.06 -5.82 -0.81
CA HIS A 73 6.39 -7.09 -1.07
C HIS A 73 5.75 -7.57 0.23
N ILE A 74 4.43 -7.67 0.24
CA ILE A 74 3.68 -8.18 1.42
C ILE A 74 4.27 -9.52 1.84
N VAL A 75 4.32 -10.47 0.90
CA VAL A 75 5.09 -11.70 1.05
C VAL A 75 6.43 -11.47 0.38
N PRO A 76 7.54 -11.56 1.11
CA PRO A 76 8.87 -11.33 0.53
C PRO A 76 9.18 -12.26 -0.63
N ARG A 77 9.99 -11.79 -1.56
CA ARG A 77 10.47 -12.63 -2.67
C ARG A 77 11.13 -13.90 -2.15
N ALA A 78 11.90 -13.79 -1.06
CA ALA A 78 12.56 -14.95 -0.45
C ALA A 78 11.58 -16.02 0.00
N LYS A 79 10.32 -15.66 0.21
CA LYS A 79 9.25 -16.59 0.62
C LYS A 79 8.28 -16.88 -0.52
N GLY A 80 8.67 -16.60 -1.73
CA GLY A 80 7.86 -16.89 -2.91
C GLY A 80 6.87 -15.80 -3.29
N GLY A 81 7.01 -14.60 -2.73
CA GLY A 81 6.11 -13.49 -3.05
C GLY A 81 6.30 -13.01 -4.48
N PRO A 82 5.19 -12.85 -5.23
CA PRO A 82 5.25 -12.46 -6.63
C PRO A 82 5.47 -10.97 -6.82
N ASP A 83 5.97 -10.60 -8.00
CA ASP A 83 6.11 -9.22 -8.43
C ASP A 83 4.79 -8.77 -9.09
N SER A 84 3.76 -8.59 -8.28
CA SER A 84 2.46 -8.15 -8.77
C SER A 84 1.81 -7.15 -7.81
N ALA A 85 0.92 -6.33 -8.33
CA ALA A 85 0.23 -5.29 -7.54
C ALA A 85 -0.50 -5.86 -6.32
N LEU A 86 -1.02 -7.09 -6.43
CA LEU A 86 -1.66 -7.77 -5.32
C LEU A 86 -0.72 -7.88 -4.11
N ASN A 87 0.57 -8.04 -4.35
CA ASN A 87 1.58 -8.27 -3.32
C ASN A 87 2.36 -7.00 -2.94
N TYR A 88 1.88 -5.82 -3.35
CA TYR A 88 2.59 -4.57 -3.12
C TYR A 88 1.86 -3.65 -2.16
N VAL A 89 2.61 -2.99 -1.28
CA VAL A 89 2.14 -1.85 -0.49
C VAL A 89 3.19 -0.76 -0.49
N LEU A 90 2.77 0.47 -0.23
CA LEU A 90 3.67 1.60 -0.09
C LEU A 90 3.98 1.79 1.39
N THR A 91 5.25 1.91 1.72
CA THR A 91 5.68 2.06 3.11
C THR A 91 6.93 2.93 3.20
N THR A 92 7.31 3.28 4.41
CA THR A 92 8.56 4.00 4.65
C THR A 92 9.75 3.06 4.53
N ARG A 93 10.92 3.61 4.25
CA ARG A 93 12.15 2.80 4.23
C ARG A 93 12.42 2.14 5.56
N ARG A 94 12.15 2.88 6.64
CA ARG A 94 12.32 2.36 7.99
C ARG A 94 11.45 1.14 8.27
N ALA A 95 10.16 1.22 7.95
CA ALA A 95 9.24 0.10 8.15
C ALA A 95 9.64 -1.09 7.29
N ASN A 96 10.04 -0.84 6.05
CA ASN A 96 10.50 -1.89 5.16
C ASN A 96 11.74 -2.60 5.70
N ASP A 97 12.69 -1.84 6.22
CA ASP A 97 13.91 -2.40 6.82
C ASP A 97 13.58 -3.22 8.07
N ASP A 98 12.69 -2.70 8.93
CA ASP A 98 12.26 -3.41 10.14
C ASP A 98 11.54 -4.72 9.82
N LYS A 99 10.70 -4.72 8.79
CA LYS A 99 9.98 -5.93 8.36
C LYS A 99 10.94 -6.98 7.84
N ALA A 100 11.96 -6.58 7.11
CA ALA A 100 12.93 -7.47 6.48
C ALA A 100 12.23 -8.55 5.64
N ASP A 101 12.70 -9.79 5.67
CA ASP A 101 12.14 -10.90 4.89
C ASP A 101 11.03 -11.64 5.63
N ARG A 102 10.20 -10.90 6.38
CA ARG A 102 9.10 -11.48 7.13
C ARG A 102 7.76 -11.08 6.50
N THR A 103 6.76 -11.92 6.69
CA THR A 103 5.38 -11.53 6.38
C THR A 103 4.90 -10.53 7.43
N PRO A 104 3.82 -9.78 7.15
CA PRO A 104 3.26 -8.88 8.16
C PRO A 104 2.92 -9.58 9.47
N HIS A 105 2.35 -10.78 9.40
CA HIS A 105 2.00 -11.55 10.58
C HIS A 105 3.23 -11.91 11.42
N GLU A 106 4.28 -12.40 10.77
CA GLU A 106 5.52 -12.74 11.47
C GLU A 106 6.13 -11.55 12.19
N TRP A 107 6.13 -10.41 11.51
CA TRP A 107 6.72 -9.19 12.03
C TRP A 107 5.87 -8.54 13.14
N LEU A 108 4.62 -8.25 12.82
CA LEU A 108 3.77 -7.45 13.71
C LEU A 108 3.23 -8.24 14.91
N SER A 109 3.13 -9.56 14.80
CA SER A 109 2.76 -10.41 15.93
C SER A 109 3.85 -10.38 17.02
N ALA A 110 5.09 -10.20 16.62
CA ALA A 110 6.21 -10.16 17.54
C ALA A 110 6.36 -8.82 18.26
N THR A 111 5.63 -7.78 17.82
CA THR A 111 5.83 -6.40 18.29
C THR A 111 4.58 -5.78 18.91
N ASN A 112 3.53 -6.52 19.18
CA ASN A 112 2.22 -6.02 19.63
C ASN A 112 1.53 -5.08 18.63
N GLY A 113 2.02 -5.00 17.39
CA GLY A 113 1.45 -4.13 16.36
C GLY A 113 0.32 -4.76 15.56
N TRP A 114 0.09 -6.05 15.75
CA TRP A 114 -0.81 -6.82 14.91
C TRP A 114 -2.27 -6.35 14.94
N ASP A 115 -2.83 -6.16 16.12
CA ASP A 115 -4.26 -5.82 16.24
C ASP A 115 -4.56 -4.46 15.61
N ALA A 116 -3.74 -3.47 15.84
CA ALA A 116 -3.91 -2.15 15.24
C ALA A 116 -3.77 -2.21 13.71
N TYR A 117 -2.83 -3.01 13.24
CA TYR A 117 -2.63 -3.23 11.81
C TYR A 117 -3.86 -3.86 11.15
N VAL A 118 -4.40 -4.92 11.76
CA VAL A 118 -5.61 -5.58 11.26
C VAL A 118 -6.77 -4.59 11.15
N GLU A 119 -6.95 -3.73 12.14
CA GLU A 119 -8.00 -2.72 12.10
C GLU A 119 -7.78 -1.71 10.97
N ARG A 120 -6.55 -1.28 10.73
CA ARG A 120 -6.25 -0.38 9.62
C ARG A 120 -6.59 -1.02 8.27
N VAL A 121 -6.22 -2.27 8.09
CA VAL A 121 -6.51 -3.01 6.85
C VAL A 121 -8.01 -3.16 6.65
N LYS A 122 -8.74 -3.54 7.70
CA LYS A 122 -10.20 -3.72 7.63
C LYS A 122 -10.90 -2.45 7.17
N LYS A 123 -10.47 -1.30 7.64
CA LYS A 123 -11.06 -0.01 7.26
C LYS A 123 -10.83 0.32 5.79
N ARG A 124 -9.87 -0.30 5.15
CA ARG A 124 -9.53 -0.07 3.75
C ARG A 124 -9.87 -1.23 2.83
N THR A 125 -10.63 -2.20 3.28
CA THR A 125 -10.92 -3.41 2.51
C THR A 125 -11.49 -3.13 1.13
N THR A 126 -12.43 -2.21 1.01
CA THR A 126 -13.04 -1.87 -0.28
C THR A 126 -12.00 -1.29 -1.25
N ALA A 127 -11.18 -0.36 -0.78
CA ALA A 127 -10.15 0.27 -1.61
C ALA A 127 -9.02 -0.71 -1.96
N LEU A 128 -8.63 -1.55 -1.02
CA LEU A 128 -7.57 -2.54 -1.22
C LEU A 128 -8.04 -3.75 -2.03
N ARG A 129 -9.33 -4.02 -2.02
CA ARG A 129 -9.99 -5.20 -2.55
C ARG A 129 -9.80 -6.41 -1.64
N ASN A 130 -10.74 -7.35 -1.71
CA ASN A 130 -10.83 -8.47 -0.77
C ASN A 130 -9.59 -9.36 -0.75
N LYS A 131 -9.07 -9.71 -1.92
CA LYS A 131 -7.89 -10.60 -1.99
C LYS A 131 -6.67 -9.99 -1.32
N LYS A 132 -6.41 -8.72 -1.60
CA LYS A 132 -5.27 -8.03 -1.01
C LYS A 132 -5.45 -7.82 0.49
N ALA A 133 -6.64 -7.42 0.92
CA ALA A 133 -6.94 -7.26 2.33
C ALA A 133 -6.77 -8.58 3.09
N SER A 134 -7.25 -9.68 2.53
CA SER A 134 -7.08 -11.01 3.12
C SER A 134 -5.62 -11.42 3.20
N LEU A 135 -4.84 -11.12 2.15
CA LEU A 135 -3.41 -11.42 2.13
C LEU A 135 -2.67 -10.68 3.25
N LEU A 136 -2.98 -9.39 3.41
CA LEU A 136 -2.32 -8.55 4.40
C LEU A 136 -2.49 -9.06 5.83
N VAL A 137 -3.65 -9.61 6.16
CA VAL A 137 -3.97 -10.04 7.52
C VAL A 137 -3.85 -11.55 7.75
N SER A 138 -3.38 -12.28 6.76
CA SER A 138 -3.29 -13.74 6.86
C SER A 138 -2.10 -14.18 7.71
N PRO A 139 -2.30 -15.07 8.69
CA PRO A 139 -1.17 -15.75 9.35
C PRO A 139 -0.40 -16.68 8.43
N GLU A 140 -1.00 -17.03 7.29
CA GLU A 140 -0.43 -17.94 6.30
C GLU A 140 -0.34 -17.26 4.94
N ALA A 141 0.18 -16.02 4.92
CA ALA A 141 0.23 -15.21 3.71
C ALA A 141 1.02 -15.89 2.57
N GLU A 142 2.07 -16.61 2.90
CA GLU A 142 2.87 -17.34 1.91
C GLU A 142 2.03 -18.37 1.14
N THR A 143 1.23 -19.11 1.87
CA THR A 143 0.34 -20.12 1.26
C THR A 143 -0.78 -19.44 0.47
N LEU A 144 -1.36 -18.40 1.05
CA LEU A 144 -2.48 -17.70 0.43
C LEU A 144 -2.09 -17.03 -0.88
N VAL A 145 -0.92 -16.40 -0.93
CA VAL A 145 -0.47 -15.74 -2.16
C VAL A 145 -0.24 -16.74 -3.29
N GLN A 146 0.22 -17.95 -2.97
CA GLN A 146 0.38 -19.00 -3.96
C GLN A 146 -0.96 -19.41 -4.57
N ARG A 147 -2.01 -19.50 -3.77
CA ARG A 147 -3.36 -19.78 -4.26
C ARG A 147 -3.86 -18.72 -5.22
N TYR A 148 -3.60 -17.45 -4.89
CA TYR A 148 -4.05 -16.33 -5.73
C TYR A 148 -3.32 -16.23 -7.06
N THR A 149 -2.12 -16.73 -7.13
CA THR A 149 -1.27 -16.64 -8.33
C THR A 149 -1.16 -17.96 -9.10
N ALA A 150 -1.71 -19.04 -8.57
CA ALA A 150 -1.71 -20.35 -9.24
C ALA A 150 -2.87 -20.40 -10.23
N LEU A 151 -2.57 -20.26 -11.51
CA LEU A 151 -3.55 -20.37 -12.59
C LEU A 151 -3.08 -21.36 -13.63
#